data_62a1f321e50bfd4cc6cb13a8a0ce3c46
#
_entry.id   62a1f321e50bfd4cc6cb13a8a0ce3c46
#
_cell.length_a   1.000
_cell.length_b   1.000
_cell.length_c   1.000
_cell.angle_alpha   90.00
_cell.angle_beta   90.00
_cell.angle_gamma   90.00
#
_symmetry.space_group_name_H-M   'P 1'
#
loop_
_entity.id
_entity.type
_entity.pdbx_description
1 polymer ?
#
loop_
_entity_poly.entity_id
_entity_poly.type
_entity_poly.pdbx_seq_one_letter_code
_entity_poly.pdbx_strand_id
1 'polypeptide(L)'
;MWYFNGQTIKTPKEMVIGGITYPRAIFRDSDTLASLGIKPYRETTPDSRYYWNGAYTVDESGDEVVGTYAGIARDVDTLKTNMLGVINSQVASRQGSIDWYWARADKGHTAVPANIATYATTIYSEQATKESEVAALSTLDDIKLYEATPYTEVRKVAVYDDEGNVSYGDETESSTRHINMCKHWTANPTDEVDPAFVSLTAD
;
A
#
# COMPACT_ATOMS: atom_id res chain seq x y z
N MET A 1 24.03 -10.41 -2.13
CA MET A 1 25.17 -9.75 -1.47
C MET A 1 25.93 -10.83 -0.71
N TRP A 2 27.18 -10.61 -0.32
CA TRP A 2 28.02 -11.61 0.34
C TRP A 2 28.57 -11.06 1.66
N TYR A 3 28.96 -11.95 2.54
CA TYR A 3 29.57 -11.62 3.83
C TYR A 3 30.93 -12.31 3.96
N PHE A 4 31.93 -11.55 4.35
CA PHE A 4 33.29 -12.05 4.51
C PHE A 4 34.06 -11.22 5.55
N ASN A 5 34.70 -11.88 6.50
CA ASN A 5 35.51 -11.23 7.57
C ASN A 5 34.79 -10.06 8.28
N GLY A 6 33.55 -10.28 8.70
CA GLY A 6 32.81 -9.24 9.44
C GLY A 6 32.22 -8.13 8.57
N GLN A 7 32.29 -8.23 7.25
CA GLN A 7 31.84 -7.17 6.34
C GLN A 7 30.95 -7.70 5.21
N THR A 8 29.96 -6.87 4.82
CA THR A 8 29.17 -7.12 3.63
C THR A 8 29.89 -6.64 2.38
N ILE A 9 29.92 -7.48 1.37
CA ILE A 9 30.57 -7.17 0.09
C ILE A 9 29.61 -7.35 -1.07
N LYS A 10 29.69 -6.49 -2.08
CA LYS A 10 29.09 -6.72 -3.39
C LYS A 10 30.00 -7.69 -4.15
N THR A 11 29.43 -8.46 -5.09
CA THR A 11 30.22 -9.34 -5.95
C THR A 11 31.32 -8.55 -6.67
N PRO A 12 32.59 -8.67 -6.27
CA PRO A 12 33.69 -7.93 -6.89
C PRO A 12 34.07 -8.53 -8.24
N LYS A 13 34.87 -7.80 -9.02
CA LYS A 13 35.46 -8.35 -10.28
C LYS A 13 36.48 -9.40 -9.97
N GLU A 14 37.27 -9.17 -8.93
CA GLU A 14 38.27 -10.07 -8.39
C GLU A 14 38.39 -9.86 -6.87
N MET A 15 38.86 -10.84 -6.15
CA MET A 15 39.04 -10.78 -4.69
C MET A 15 40.39 -11.42 -4.32
N VAL A 16 41.13 -10.76 -3.45
CA VAL A 16 42.41 -11.30 -2.95
C VAL A 16 42.22 -11.83 -1.53
N ILE A 17 42.48 -13.12 -1.32
CA ILE A 17 42.38 -13.77 -0.03
C ILE A 17 43.66 -14.57 0.20
N GLY A 18 44.38 -14.32 1.31
CA GLY A 18 45.62 -15.01 1.64
C GLY A 18 46.73 -14.87 0.57
N GLY A 19 46.74 -13.75 -0.18
CA GLY A 19 47.66 -13.52 -1.28
C GLY A 19 47.31 -14.18 -2.62
N ILE A 20 46.17 -14.90 -2.69
CA ILE A 20 45.66 -15.53 -3.92
C ILE A 20 44.55 -14.67 -4.50
N THR A 21 44.64 -14.37 -5.78
CA THR A 21 43.61 -13.62 -6.52
C THR A 21 42.57 -14.58 -7.09
N TYR A 22 41.33 -14.38 -6.70
CA TYR A 22 40.16 -15.13 -7.14
C TYR A 22 39.33 -14.29 -8.12
N PRO A 23 38.99 -14.85 -9.29
CA PRO A 23 38.16 -14.15 -10.26
C PRO A 23 36.68 -14.14 -9.82
N ARG A 24 35.88 -13.24 -10.40
CA ARG A 24 34.43 -13.15 -10.15
C ARG A 24 33.68 -14.47 -10.28
N ALA A 25 34.20 -15.41 -11.09
CA ALA A 25 33.56 -16.70 -11.35
C ALA A 25 33.35 -17.53 -10.06
N ILE A 26 34.19 -17.36 -9.02
CA ILE A 26 34.05 -18.11 -7.76
C ILE A 26 32.69 -17.85 -7.09
N PHE A 27 32.07 -16.70 -7.31
CA PHE A 27 30.76 -16.36 -6.72
C PHE A 27 29.60 -17.18 -7.31
N ARG A 28 29.90 -18.13 -8.21
CA ARG A 28 28.97 -19.13 -8.73
C ARG A 28 29.26 -20.54 -8.21
N ASP A 29 30.33 -20.69 -7.45
CA ASP A 29 30.83 -21.98 -6.93
C ASP A 29 30.65 -21.96 -5.40
N SER A 30 29.58 -22.60 -4.92
CA SER A 30 29.23 -22.66 -3.50
C SER A 30 30.31 -23.33 -2.64
N ASP A 31 30.98 -24.35 -3.19
CA ASP A 31 31.97 -25.14 -2.44
C ASP A 31 33.24 -24.32 -2.24
N THR A 32 33.68 -23.61 -3.28
CA THR A 32 34.80 -22.68 -3.18
C THR A 32 34.46 -21.54 -2.21
N LEU A 33 33.28 -20.95 -2.28
CA LEU A 33 32.88 -19.88 -1.35
C LEU A 33 32.86 -20.36 0.09
N ALA A 34 32.28 -21.54 0.35
CA ALA A 34 32.26 -22.12 1.69
C ALA A 34 33.68 -22.38 2.23
N SER A 35 34.58 -22.90 1.41
CA SER A 35 35.97 -23.15 1.79
C SER A 35 36.75 -21.86 2.12
N LEU A 36 36.37 -20.74 1.51
CA LEU A 36 36.95 -19.43 1.74
C LEU A 36 36.27 -18.66 2.89
N GLY A 37 35.20 -19.22 3.49
CA GLY A 37 34.44 -18.55 4.53
C GLY A 37 33.57 -17.39 4.01
N ILE A 38 33.25 -17.40 2.71
CA ILE A 38 32.36 -16.41 2.09
C ILE A 38 30.94 -16.97 2.12
N LYS A 39 30.03 -16.27 2.80
CA LYS A 39 28.63 -16.69 2.92
C LYS A 39 27.69 -15.75 2.15
N PRO A 40 26.56 -16.26 1.65
CA PRO A 40 25.47 -15.39 1.21
C PRO A 40 25.04 -14.44 2.33
N TYR A 41 24.67 -13.24 1.96
CA TYR A 41 24.18 -12.23 2.92
C TYR A 41 22.81 -11.72 2.52
N ARG A 42 21.91 -11.69 3.51
CA ARG A 42 20.59 -11.10 3.39
C ARG A 42 20.35 -10.11 4.52
N GLU A 43 19.71 -9.01 4.19
CA GLU A 43 19.27 -8.02 5.17
C GLU A 43 17.76 -8.11 5.34
N THR A 44 17.32 -8.03 6.59
CA THR A 44 15.91 -8.02 6.96
C THR A 44 15.60 -6.73 7.71
N THR A 45 14.64 -5.99 7.20
CA THR A 45 14.14 -4.76 7.82
C THR A 45 12.69 -4.95 8.25
N PRO A 46 12.29 -4.34 9.36
CA PRO A 46 10.87 -4.33 9.75
C PRO A 46 10.05 -3.51 8.74
N ASP A 47 8.75 -3.74 8.71
CA ASP A 47 7.85 -2.95 7.85
C ASP A 47 7.91 -1.46 8.24
N SER A 48 8.45 -0.64 7.35
CA SER A 48 8.67 0.79 7.57
C SER A 48 7.39 1.60 7.76
N ARG A 49 6.22 1.03 7.47
CA ARG A 49 4.93 1.67 7.76
C ARG A 49 4.69 1.76 9.26
N TYR A 50 5.11 0.73 10.00
CA TYR A 50 4.80 0.57 11.42
C TYR A 50 6.01 0.69 12.34
N TYR A 51 7.23 0.60 11.78
CA TYR A 51 8.45 0.56 12.56
C TYR A 51 9.52 1.47 12.00
N TRP A 52 10.34 1.98 12.88
CA TRP A 52 11.66 2.52 12.58
C TRP A 52 12.70 1.41 12.70
N ASN A 53 13.77 1.50 11.93
CA ASN A 53 14.92 0.63 12.12
C ASN A 53 15.59 0.95 13.45
N GLY A 54 15.69 -0.03 14.34
CA GLY A 54 16.38 0.02 15.63
C GLY A 54 17.75 -0.59 15.54
N ALA A 55 18.13 -1.29 16.62
CA ALA A 55 19.43 -1.95 16.71
C ALA A 55 19.63 -2.96 15.58
N TYR A 56 20.82 -2.95 14.99
CA TYR A 56 21.22 -3.89 13.96
C TYR A 56 21.99 -5.05 14.57
N THR A 57 21.65 -6.26 14.20
CA THR A 57 22.33 -7.50 14.63
C THR A 57 22.67 -8.34 13.42
N VAL A 58 23.74 -9.12 13.52
CA VAL A 58 24.18 -10.05 12.47
C VAL A 58 24.20 -11.45 13.06
N ASP A 59 23.52 -12.36 12.39
CA ASP A 59 23.56 -13.79 12.69
C ASP A 59 24.40 -14.50 11.62
N GLU A 60 25.54 -15.04 12.05
CA GLU A 60 26.50 -15.79 11.22
C GLU A 60 26.42 -17.30 11.40
N SER A 61 25.50 -17.78 12.26
CA SER A 61 25.43 -19.19 12.68
C SER A 61 25.01 -20.15 11.56
N GLY A 62 24.27 -19.68 10.57
CA GLY A 62 23.78 -20.48 9.45
C GLY A 62 24.69 -20.49 8.22
N ASP A 63 24.23 -21.15 7.16
CA ASP A 63 24.88 -21.16 5.85
C ASP A 63 24.73 -19.80 5.14
N GLU A 64 23.74 -19.02 5.51
CA GLU A 64 23.52 -17.62 5.12
C GLU A 64 23.73 -16.72 6.33
N VAL A 65 24.38 -15.59 6.13
CA VAL A 65 24.48 -14.54 7.17
C VAL A 65 23.28 -13.61 7.04
N VAL A 66 22.56 -13.39 8.15
CA VAL A 66 21.37 -12.54 8.18
C VAL A 66 21.62 -11.31 9.04
N GLY A 67 21.64 -10.15 8.39
CA GLY A 67 21.58 -8.87 9.09
C GLY A 67 20.13 -8.50 9.38
N THR A 68 19.81 -8.19 10.63
CA THR A 68 18.43 -7.88 11.03
C THR A 68 18.38 -6.57 11.81
N TYR A 69 17.51 -5.65 11.37
CA TYR A 69 17.13 -4.49 12.16
C TYR A 69 15.97 -4.83 13.08
N ALA A 70 16.14 -4.57 14.37
CA ALA A 70 15.02 -4.61 15.30
C ALA A 70 14.00 -3.53 14.94
N GLY A 71 12.71 -3.83 15.08
CA GLY A 71 11.64 -2.85 14.87
C GLY A 71 11.44 -1.99 16.11
N ILE A 72 11.53 -0.67 15.99
CA ILE A 72 11.05 0.28 16.99
C ILE A 72 9.66 0.71 16.55
N ALA A 73 8.63 0.34 17.32
CA ALA A 73 7.24 0.66 16.98
C ALA A 73 7.06 2.18 16.82
N ARG A 74 6.37 2.59 15.77
CA ARG A 74 5.92 3.97 15.60
C ARG A 74 4.81 4.27 16.58
N ASP A 75 4.73 5.51 16.98
CA ASP A 75 3.68 6.00 17.85
C ASP A 75 2.29 5.85 17.21
N VAL A 76 1.37 5.24 17.96
CA VAL A 76 0.00 4.93 17.50
C VAL A 76 -0.77 6.20 17.15
N ASP A 77 -0.65 7.25 17.98
CA ASP A 77 -1.39 8.49 17.74
C ASP A 77 -0.87 9.22 16.49
N THR A 78 0.44 9.13 16.23
CA THR A 78 1.02 9.65 14.99
C THR A 78 0.50 8.89 13.77
N LEU A 79 0.41 7.56 13.83
CA LEU A 79 -0.15 6.75 12.74
C LEU A 79 -1.63 7.07 12.50
N LYS A 80 -2.43 7.18 13.56
CA LYS A 80 -3.85 7.60 13.48
C LYS A 80 -3.99 8.99 12.86
N THR A 81 -3.15 9.94 13.26
CA THR A 81 -3.15 11.29 12.68
C THR A 81 -2.88 11.27 11.19
N ASN A 82 -1.92 10.44 10.74
CA ASN A 82 -1.65 10.26 9.32
C ASN A 82 -2.84 9.65 8.57
N MET A 83 -3.50 8.64 9.14
CA MET A 83 -4.69 8.03 8.56
C MET A 83 -5.84 9.03 8.42
N LEU A 84 -6.10 9.84 9.45
CA LEU A 84 -7.09 10.91 9.41
C LEU A 84 -6.74 11.95 8.34
N GLY A 85 -5.46 12.31 8.21
CA GLY A 85 -4.99 13.21 7.16
C GLY A 85 -5.29 12.68 5.75
N VAL A 86 -5.12 11.37 5.53
CA VAL A 86 -5.48 10.71 4.25
C VAL A 86 -6.99 10.76 4.01
N ILE A 87 -7.80 10.43 5.03
CA ILE A 87 -9.28 10.49 4.94
C ILE A 87 -9.71 11.90 4.55
N ASN A 88 -9.23 12.92 5.25
CA ASN A 88 -9.57 14.33 4.98
C ASN A 88 -9.15 14.78 3.58
N SER A 89 -7.97 14.37 3.12
CA SER A 89 -7.48 14.66 1.76
C SER A 89 -8.38 14.04 0.70
N GLN A 90 -8.83 12.80 0.92
CA GLN A 90 -9.72 12.10 -0.01
C GLN A 90 -11.10 12.75 -0.06
N VAL A 91 -11.64 13.18 1.11
CA VAL A 91 -12.91 13.92 1.17
C VAL A 91 -12.78 15.24 0.43
N ALA A 92 -11.73 16.02 0.70
CA ALA A 92 -11.51 17.31 0.03
C ALA A 92 -11.42 17.16 -1.49
N SER A 93 -10.74 16.12 -1.98
CA SER A 93 -10.67 15.83 -3.40
C SER A 93 -12.04 15.53 -4.00
N ARG A 94 -12.85 14.72 -3.33
CA ARG A 94 -14.20 14.34 -3.79
C ARG A 94 -15.17 15.52 -3.76
N GLN A 95 -15.16 16.30 -2.70
CA GLN A 95 -15.98 17.50 -2.59
C GLN A 95 -15.57 18.54 -3.64
N GLY A 96 -14.27 18.79 -3.79
CA GLY A 96 -13.76 19.72 -4.80
C GLY A 96 -14.18 19.40 -6.23
N SER A 97 -14.39 18.11 -6.55
CA SER A 97 -14.87 17.69 -7.88
C SER A 97 -16.31 18.10 -8.17
N ILE A 98 -17.12 18.36 -7.14
CA ILE A 98 -18.54 18.73 -7.25
C ILE A 98 -18.87 20.14 -6.81
N ASP A 99 -17.96 20.86 -6.18
CA ASP A 99 -18.19 22.23 -5.62
C ASP A 99 -18.71 23.23 -6.66
N TRP A 100 -18.35 23.05 -7.92
CA TRP A 100 -18.80 23.93 -8.99
C TRP A 100 -20.35 23.91 -9.20
N TYR A 101 -21.04 22.82 -8.79
CA TYR A 101 -22.50 22.76 -8.87
C TYR A 101 -23.14 23.76 -7.93
N TRP A 102 -22.64 23.88 -6.70
CA TRP A 102 -23.12 24.88 -5.73
C TRP A 102 -22.75 26.30 -6.17
N ALA A 103 -21.49 26.52 -6.58
CA ALA A 103 -21.05 27.81 -7.09
C ALA A 103 -21.89 28.30 -8.29
N ARG A 104 -22.36 27.39 -9.12
CA ARG A 104 -23.26 27.69 -10.23
C ARG A 104 -24.67 28.01 -9.77
N ALA A 105 -25.21 27.23 -8.83
CA ALA A 105 -26.54 27.45 -8.27
C ALA A 105 -26.62 28.81 -7.53
N ASP A 106 -25.60 29.16 -6.76
CA ASP A 106 -25.53 30.46 -6.03
C ASP A 106 -25.52 31.68 -6.96
N LYS A 107 -25.03 31.51 -8.19
CA LYS A 107 -25.07 32.55 -9.24
C LYS A 107 -26.40 32.63 -9.99
N GLY A 108 -27.45 31.96 -9.50
CA GLY A 108 -28.79 31.97 -10.10
C GLY A 108 -28.96 31.09 -11.33
N HIS A 109 -28.03 30.15 -11.56
CA HIS A 109 -28.15 29.14 -12.62
C HIS A 109 -28.95 27.92 -12.13
N THR A 110 -28.84 26.81 -12.84
CA THR A 110 -29.54 25.55 -12.53
C THR A 110 -29.26 25.09 -11.10
N ALA A 111 -30.28 24.66 -10.39
CA ALA A 111 -30.15 24.09 -9.05
C ALA A 111 -29.22 22.85 -9.05
N VAL A 112 -28.62 22.55 -7.89
CA VAL A 112 -27.79 21.35 -7.73
C VAL A 112 -28.62 20.10 -8.00
N PRO A 113 -28.18 19.19 -8.88
CA PRO A 113 -28.87 17.93 -9.12
C PRO A 113 -28.98 17.09 -7.84
N ALA A 114 -30.11 16.39 -7.65
CA ALA A 114 -30.37 15.64 -6.43
C ALA A 114 -29.34 14.54 -6.15
N ASN A 115 -28.85 13.85 -7.19
CA ASN A 115 -27.80 12.82 -7.06
C ASN A 115 -26.47 13.42 -6.57
N ILE A 116 -26.11 14.63 -6.99
CA ILE A 116 -24.92 15.34 -6.52
C ILE A 116 -25.07 15.74 -5.05
N ALA A 117 -26.24 16.26 -4.67
CA ALA A 117 -26.51 16.61 -3.28
C ALA A 117 -26.48 15.37 -2.35
N THR A 118 -27.05 14.26 -2.80
CA THR A 118 -26.99 12.96 -2.10
C THR A 118 -25.56 12.48 -1.97
N TYR A 119 -24.78 12.50 -3.05
CA TYR A 119 -23.36 12.09 -3.03
C TYR A 119 -22.56 12.92 -2.01
N ALA A 120 -22.71 14.24 -2.01
CA ALA A 120 -22.00 15.10 -1.05
C ALA A 120 -22.32 14.71 0.39
N THR A 121 -23.59 14.43 0.71
CA THR A 121 -24.01 14.00 2.05
C THR A 121 -23.44 12.63 2.40
N THR A 122 -23.43 11.70 1.44
CA THR A 122 -22.88 10.35 1.62
C THR A 122 -21.38 10.39 1.94
N ILE A 123 -20.59 11.19 1.21
CA ILE A 123 -19.16 11.35 1.47
C ILE A 123 -18.86 11.83 2.88
N TYR A 124 -19.62 12.79 3.42
CA TYR A 124 -19.45 13.23 4.82
C TYR A 124 -19.86 12.15 5.83
N SER A 125 -20.90 11.39 5.54
CA SER A 125 -21.29 10.24 6.39
C SER A 125 -20.22 9.15 6.41
N GLU A 126 -19.66 8.83 5.25
CA GLU A 126 -18.56 7.88 5.13
C GLU A 126 -17.29 8.38 5.83
N GLN A 127 -16.99 9.68 5.73
CA GLN A 127 -15.90 10.32 6.49
C GLN A 127 -16.07 10.08 7.99
N ALA A 128 -17.22 10.44 8.55
CA ALA A 128 -17.50 10.28 9.97
C ALA A 128 -17.36 8.81 10.43
N THR A 129 -17.80 7.88 9.60
CA THR A 129 -17.64 6.45 9.88
C THR A 129 -16.17 6.04 9.92
N LYS A 130 -15.38 6.44 8.92
CA LYS A 130 -13.94 6.13 8.83
C LYS A 130 -13.14 6.77 9.97
N GLU A 131 -13.46 8.02 10.31
CA GLU A 131 -12.84 8.73 11.45
C GLU A 131 -13.13 8.02 12.77
N SER A 132 -14.36 7.55 12.96
CA SER A 132 -14.75 6.77 14.14
C SER A 132 -14.00 5.43 14.21
N GLU A 133 -13.85 4.74 13.10
CA GLU A 133 -13.10 3.48 13.04
C GLU A 133 -11.63 3.71 13.41
N VAL A 134 -10.98 4.73 12.85
CA VAL A 134 -9.59 5.09 13.17
C VAL A 134 -9.47 5.53 14.64
N ALA A 135 -10.44 6.28 15.17
CA ALA A 135 -10.44 6.68 16.57
C ALA A 135 -10.46 5.49 17.53
N ALA A 136 -11.17 4.42 17.17
CA ALA A 136 -11.28 3.20 17.98
C ALA A 136 -9.99 2.36 18.04
N LEU A 137 -9.03 2.55 17.13
CA LEU A 137 -7.75 1.82 17.14
C LEU A 137 -6.91 2.29 18.34
N SER A 138 -6.41 1.35 19.14
CA SER A 138 -5.69 1.64 20.37
C SER A 138 -4.26 1.12 20.40
N THR A 139 -3.94 0.14 19.56
CA THR A 139 -2.63 -0.50 19.50
C THR A 139 -2.09 -0.53 18.07
N LEU A 140 -0.78 -0.74 17.95
CA LEU A 140 -0.16 -0.94 16.64
C LEU A 140 -0.71 -2.18 15.92
N ASP A 141 -1.08 -3.21 16.65
CA ASP A 141 -1.64 -4.43 16.07
C ASP A 141 -3.07 -4.21 15.58
N ASP A 142 -3.87 -3.35 16.25
CA ASP A 142 -5.16 -2.91 15.73
C ASP A 142 -5.02 -2.20 14.39
N ILE A 143 -4.02 -1.30 14.27
CA ILE A 143 -3.75 -0.58 13.01
C ILE A 143 -3.37 -1.56 11.90
N LYS A 144 -2.46 -2.50 12.17
CA LYS A 144 -2.05 -3.52 11.20
C LYS A 144 -3.23 -4.38 10.75
N LEU A 145 -4.07 -4.81 11.71
CA LEU A 145 -5.25 -5.61 11.43
C LEU A 145 -6.26 -4.83 10.58
N TYR A 146 -6.50 -3.57 10.93
CA TYR A 146 -7.38 -2.68 10.19
C TYR A 146 -6.92 -2.52 8.73
N GLU A 147 -5.62 -2.29 8.51
CA GLU A 147 -5.06 -2.14 7.18
C GLU A 147 -4.98 -3.46 6.39
N ALA A 148 -4.77 -4.59 7.07
CA ALA A 148 -4.72 -5.92 6.47
C ALA A 148 -6.12 -6.49 6.20
N THR A 149 -7.18 -5.96 6.84
CA THR A 149 -8.54 -6.47 6.65
C THR A 149 -8.96 -6.32 5.19
N PRO A 150 -9.30 -7.39 4.49
CA PRO A 150 -9.76 -7.32 3.12
C PRO A 150 -11.12 -6.60 3.07
N TYR A 151 -11.33 -5.86 2.00
CA TYR A 151 -12.65 -5.37 1.63
C TYR A 151 -12.97 -5.85 0.21
N THR A 152 -14.25 -5.99 -0.05
CA THR A 152 -14.76 -6.46 -1.32
C THR A 152 -15.26 -5.27 -2.12
N GLU A 153 -14.79 -5.14 -3.34
CA GLU A 153 -15.25 -4.14 -4.30
C GLU A 153 -15.97 -4.86 -5.44
N VAL A 154 -17.16 -4.38 -5.77
CA VAL A 154 -17.89 -4.86 -6.94
C VAL A 154 -17.61 -3.91 -8.09
N ARG A 155 -17.06 -4.45 -9.17
CA ARG A 155 -16.81 -3.71 -10.41
C ARG A 155 -17.78 -4.15 -11.47
N LYS A 156 -18.28 -3.21 -12.27
CA LYS A 156 -18.98 -3.54 -13.50
C LYS A 156 -17.97 -3.75 -14.61
N VAL A 157 -18.02 -4.90 -15.24
CA VAL A 157 -17.17 -5.25 -16.38
C VAL A 157 -18.05 -5.33 -17.63
N ALA A 158 -17.57 -4.73 -18.71
CA ALA A 158 -18.25 -4.86 -20.00
C ALA A 158 -18.22 -6.31 -20.49
N VAL A 159 -19.38 -6.87 -20.75
CA VAL A 159 -19.56 -8.20 -21.33
C VAL A 159 -20.12 -8.02 -22.73
N TYR A 160 -19.44 -8.56 -23.71
CA TYR A 160 -19.87 -8.51 -25.13
C TYR A 160 -20.56 -9.81 -25.48
N ASP A 161 -21.73 -9.71 -26.14
CA ASP A 161 -22.36 -10.88 -26.75
C ASP A 161 -21.77 -11.19 -28.14
N ASP A 162 -22.20 -12.28 -28.74
CA ASP A 162 -21.72 -12.71 -30.06
C ASP A 162 -22.05 -11.73 -31.18
N GLU A 163 -23.04 -10.86 -30.98
CA GLU A 163 -23.46 -9.80 -31.89
C GLU A 163 -22.71 -8.48 -31.64
N GLY A 164 -21.86 -8.42 -30.60
CA GLY A 164 -21.06 -7.24 -30.22
C GLY A 164 -21.81 -6.20 -29.38
N ASN A 165 -23.02 -6.54 -28.88
CA ASN A 165 -23.71 -5.66 -27.95
C ASN A 165 -23.04 -5.72 -26.57
N VAL A 166 -23.00 -4.56 -25.88
CA VAL A 166 -22.39 -4.43 -24.57
C VAL A 166 -23.44 -4.58 -23.48
N SER A 167 -23.21 -5.50 -22.56
CA SER A 167 -23.88 -5.56 -21.26
C SER A 167 -22.85 -5.40 -20.15
N TYR A 168 -23.29 -5.10 -18.91
CA TYR A 168 -22.39 -4.95 -17.79
C TYR A 168 -22.71 -6.01 -16.75
N GLY A 169 -21.73 -6.86 -16.48
CA GLY A 169 -21.73 -7.86 -15.41
C GLY A 169 -21.02 -7.36 -14.17
N ASP A 170 -21.33 -7.92 -13.02
CA ASP A 170 -20.64 -7.64 -11.77
C ASP A 170 -19.45 -8.57 -11.62
N GLU A 171 -18.27 -8.00 -11.37
CA GLU A 171 -17.06 -8.71 -10.96
C GLU A 171 -16.70 -8.29 -9.56
N THR A 172 -16.49 -9.28 -8.69
CA THR A 172 -16.12 -9.05 -7.30
C THR A 172 -14.62 -9.17 -7.13
N GLU A 173 -13.97 -8.10 -6.71
CA GLU A 173 -12.55 -8.09 -6.39
C GLU A 173 -12.38 -7.87 -4.89
N SER A 174 -11.47 -8.64 -4.27
CA SER A 174 -11.10 -8.46 -2.88
C SER A 174 -9.69 -7.87 -2.81
N SER A 175 -9.55 -6.76 -2.11
CA SER A 175 -8.25 -6.13 -1.88
C SER A 175 -8.02 -5.85 -0.40
N THR A 176 -6.75 -5.71 -0.02
CA THR A 176 -6.38 -5.31 1.34
C THR A 176 -6.33 -3.80 1.47
N ARG A 177 -6.70 -3.28 2.64
CA ARG A 177 -6.54 -1.88 2.96
C ARG A 177 -5.07 -1.53 3.18
N HIS A 178 -4.74 -0.33 2.79
CA HIS A 178 -3.49 0.32 3.13
C HIS A 178 -3.78 1.61 3.88
N ILE A 179 -2.77 2.14 4.54
CA ILE A 179 -2.84 3.47 5.16
C ILE A 179 -3.36 4.54 4.20
N ASN A 180 -3.08 4.40 2.90
CA ASN A 180 -3.54 5.32 1.85
C ASN A 180 -4.88 4.93 1.22
N MET A 181 -5.44 3.79 1.60
CA MET A 181 -6.66 3.22 1.01
C MET A 181 -7.68 2.93 2.10
N CYS A 182 -7.89 3.89 2.99
CA CYS A 182 -8.91 3.76 4.02
C CYS A 182 -10.27 3.53 3.37
N LYS A 183 -10.77 2.34 3.34
CA LYS A 183 -12.05 1.89 2.80
C LYS A 183 -12.48 2.51 1.45
N HIS A 184 -13.23 1.78 0.73
CA HIS A 184 -13.91 2.21 -0.47
C HIS A 184 -14.80 3.44 -0.19
N TRP A 185 -14.84 4.34 -1.15
CA TRP A 185 -15.74 5.50 -1.14
C TRP A 185 -16.82 5.33 -2.19
N THR A 186 -18.00 5.86 -1.94
CA THR A 186 -19.07 5.95 -2.94
C THR A 186 -18.55 6.61 -4.22
N ALA A 187 -18.88 6.02 -5.37
CA ALA A 187 -18.46 6.54 -6.67
C ALA A 187 -19.05 7.93 -6.93
N ASN A 188 -18.23 8.81 -7.51
CA ASN A 188 -18.68 10.13 -7.90
C ASN A 188 -19.63 10.02 -9.11
N PRO A 189 -20.88 10.52 -9.01
CA PRO A 189 -21.83 10.44 -10.11
C PRO A 189 -21.46 11.32 -11.32
N THR A 190 -20.42 12.14 -11.22
CA THR A 190 -19.90 12.93 -12.34
C THR A 190 -18.68 12.31 -13.02
N ASP A 191 -18.11 11.27 -12.43
CA ASP A 191 -17.02 10.58 -13.10
C ASP A 191 -17.58 10.05 -14.42
N GLU A 192 -16.99 10.48 -15.53
CA GLU A 192 -17.24 9.86 -16.82
C GLU A 192 -16.82 8.40 -16.66
N VAL A 193 -17.82 7.58 -16.58
CA VAL A 193 -17.62 6.14 -16.51
C VAL A 193 -17.01 5.74 -17.84
N ASP A 194 -15.72 5.38 -17.85
CA ASP A 194 -15.20 4.59 -18.94
C ASP A 194 -16.16 3.41 -19.10
N PRO A 195 -16.83 3.25 -20.26
CA PRO A 195 -17.75 2.15 -20.45
C PRO A 195 -17.13 0.77 -20.19
N ALA A 196 -15.78 0.68 -20.12
CA ALA A 196 -15.04 -0.50 -19.70
C ALA A 196 -14.95 -0.67 -18.16
N PHE A 197 -15.21 0.39 -17.35
CA PHE A 197 -15.07 0.35 -15.91
C PHE A 197 -16.16 1.17 -15.21
N VAL A 198 -17.23 0.50 -14.82
CA VAL A 198 -18.19 1.06 -13.86
C VAL A 198 -17.85 0.48 -12.49
N SER A 199 -17.16 1.24 -11.66
CA SER A 199 -17.13 0.93 -10.24
C SER A 199 -18.51 1.24 -9.69
N LEU A 200 -19.26 0.24 -9.30
CA LEU A 200 -20.47 0.42 -8.53
C LEU A 200 -20.15 0.20 -7.08
N THR A 201 -20.43 1.22 -6.30
CA THR A 201 -20.72 1.01 -4.88
C THR A 201 -21.99 0.18 -4.82
N ALA A 202 -21.94 -0.91 -4.07
CA ALA A 202 -23.15 -1.65 -3.74
C ALA A 202 -24.15 -0.70 -3.06
N ASP A 203 -25.38 -0.71 -3.52
CA ASP A 203 -26.54 -0.15 -2.82
C ASP A 203 -26.74 -0.86 -1.49
#